data_78263a2f253879a06c5e53099b6056dd
#
_entry.id   78263a2f253879a06c5e53099b6056dd
#
_cell.length_a   1.000
_cell.length_b   1.000
_cell.length_c   1.000
_cell.angle_alpha   90.00
_cell.angle_beta   90.00
_cell.angle_gamma   90.00
#
_symmetry.space_group_name_H-M   'P 1'
#
loop_
_entity.id
_entity.type
_entity.pdbx_description
1 polymer ?
#
loop_
_entity_poly.entity_id
_entity_poly.type
_entity_poly.pdbx_seq_one_letter_code
_entity_poly.pdbx_strand_id
1 'polypeptide(L)'
;MKKLLLILLCLPIIGFGQQTYVPDDNFENYLEANGMGNGIANDDYVTTASINTINTLNVNNMNIASLVGIEGFIGLKYLYCGLNQLTSLDLSNNINLENLHCPENTIATIDFSNSVSIMHVNCENNQIYSLDISQNSLLGHLELKDNNLFYLNLKNGANTLLNHMRVTDNPNLTCISVDDSLWATNNWNVFQDIDPQQYFSNNCSTTGIEELSTNKKILKVTDLLGRETKQTNQPLFYIYDDGAVEKKIVIE
;
A
#
# COMPACT_ATOMS: atom_id res chain seq x y z
N MET A 1 -11.22 13.13 71.92
CA MET A 1 -11.35 12.59 70.55
C MET A 1 -10.96 13.65 69.54
N LYS A 2 -9.74 13.56 69.01
CA LYS A 2 -9.23 14.50 67.99
C LYS A 2 -9.72 14.03 66.60
N LYS A 3 -10.58 14.84 65.96
CA LYS A 3 -10.98 14.61 64.59
C LYS A 3 -9.81 14.94 63.68
N LEU A 4 -9.28 13.90 63.05
CA LEU A 4 -8.25 14.05 62.00
C LEU A 4 -8.98 14.54 60.74
N LEU A 5 -8.77 15.81 60.37
CA LEU A 5 -9.27 16.39 59.16
C LEU A 5 -8.36 15.93 58.01
N LEU A 6 -8.81 14.93 57.25
CA LEU A 6 -8.12 14.48 56.02
C LEU A 6 -8.36 15.54 54.93
N ILE A 7 -7.44 16.48 54.82
CA ILE A 7 -7.38 17.39 53.67
C ILE A 7 -6.93 16.55 52.47
N LEU A 8 -7.88 16.09 51.64
CA LEU A 8 -7.61 15.53 50.34
C LEU A 8 -7.07 16.66 49.47
N LEU A 9 -5.73 16.74 49.34
CA LEU A 9 -5.12 17.59 48.34
C LEU A 9 -5.58 17.09 46.97
N CYS A 10 -6.57 17.75 46.40
CA CYS A 10 -6.81 17.72 44.97
C CYS A 10 -5.63 18.44 44.30
N LEU A 11 -4.54 17.73 44.12
CA LEU A 11 -3.55 18.12 43.13
C LEU A 11 -4.31 18.15 41.80
N PRO A 12 -4.23 19.25 41.02
CA PRO A 12 -4.71 19.17 39.66
C PRO A 12 -3.94 18.01 39.01
N ILE A 13 -4.64 16.95 38.66
CA ILE A 13 -4.13 15.99 37.73
C ILE A 13 -4.00 16.83 36.48
N ILE A 14 -2.79 17.34 36.21
CA ILE A 14 -2.41 17.82 34.91
C ILE A 14 -2.51 16.54 34.09
N GLY A 15 -3.67 16.30 33.49
CA GLY A 15 -3.82 15.28 32.50
C GLY A 15 -2.86 15.68 31.37
N PHE A 16 -1.71 15.04 31.32
CA PHE A 16 -0.94 15.05 30.09
C PHE A 16 -1.93 14.54 29.05
N GLY A 17 -2.33 15.41 28.13
CA GLY A 17 -3.19 15.02 27.03
C GLY A 17 -2.54 13.82 26.35
N GLN A 18 -3.36 12.92 25.81
CA GLN A 18 -2.82 11.79 25.05
C GLN A 18 -1.82 12.31 24.03
N GLN A 19 -0.63 11.73 24.00
CA GLN A 19 0.43 12.10 23.09
C GLN A 19 0.56 11.05 21.98
N THR A 20 0.90 11.50 20.79
CA THR A 20 1.24 10.67 19.62
C THR A 20 2.74 10.72 19.43
N TYR A 21 3.36 9.56 19.26
CA TYR A 21 4.79 9.42 19.01
C TYR A 21 5.12 9.78 17.57
N VAL A 22 6.08 10.70 17.36
CA VAL A 22 6.51 11.24 16.06
C VAL A 22 8.04 11.31 16.04
N PRO A 23 8.73 10.20 15.72
CA PRO A 23 10.19 10.09 15.90
C PRO A 23 11.03 10.75 14.80
N ASP A 24 10.44 11.28 13.75
CA ASP A 24 11.17 12.00 12.70
C ASP A 24 11.24 13.48 13.08
N ASP A 25 12.44 13.97 13.38
CA ASP A 25 12.67 15.34 13.81
C ASP A 25 12.10 16.40 12.84
N ASN A 26 12.17 16.13 11.52
CA ASN A 26 11.65 17.07 10.51
C ASN A 26 10.12 17.10 10.53
N PHE A 27 9.50 15.93 10.74
CA PHE A 27 8.04 15.84 10.84
C PHE A 27 7.55 16.48 12.15
N GLU A 28 8.17 16.15 13.28
CA GLU A 28 7.86 16.77 14.57
C GLU A 28 8.03 18.29 14.53
N ASN A 29 9.17 18.80 14.04
CA ASN A 29 9.43 20.22 13.92
C ASN A 29 8.41 20.95 13.04
N TYR A 30 7.97 20.30 11.93
CA TYR A 30 6.89 20.84 11.12
C TYR A 30 5.58 20.96 11.92
N LEU A 31 5.23 19.94 12.69
CA LEU A 31 4.01 19.94 13.51
C LEU A 31 4.06 20.98 14.61
N GLU A 32 5.19 21.10 15.32
CA GLU A 32 5.40 22.13 16.32
C GLU A 32 5.28 23.55 15.73
N ALA A 33 5.94 23.82 14.62
CA ALA A 33 5.92 25.12 13.95
C ALA A 33 4.53 25.52 13.47
N ASN A 34 3.63 24.57 13.23
CA ASN A 34 2.27 24.80 12.73
C ASN A 34 1.19 24.67 13.83
N GLY A 35 1.56 24.64 15.09
CA GLY A 35 0.64 24.59 16.22
C GLY A 35 -0.07 23.24 16.40
N MET A 36 0.49 22.18 15.82
CA MET A 36 0.02 20.80 15.93
C MET A 36 0.80 19.99 16.96
N GLY A 37 1.84 20.56 17.53
CA GLY A 37 2.72 19.93 18.49
C GLY A 37 2.24 19.98 19.94
N ASN A 38 3.15 19.73 20.87
CA ASN A 38 2.94 19.80 22.33
C ASN A 38 3.65 20.99 22.98
N GLY A 39 4.39 21.79 22.19
CA GLY A 39 5.17 22.93 22.62
C GLY A 39 6.60 22.59 23.09
N ILE A 40 7.05 21.36 22.91
CA ILE A 40 8.40 20.88 23.26
C ILE A 40 9.03 20.30 22.00
N ALA A 41 10.00 20.99 21.43
CA ALA A 41 10.67 20.53 20.22
C ALA A 41 11.66 19.40 20.51
N ASN A 42 11.75 18.43 19.62
CA ASN A 42 12.64 17.28 19.65
C ASN A 42 12.46 16.39 20.90
N ASP A 43 11.22 16.17 21.30
CA ASP A 43 10.87 15.22 22.35
C ASP A 43 10.17 13.96 21.80
N ASP A 44 10.08 13.86 20.48
CA ASP A 44 9.41 12.79 19.71
C ASP A 44 7.89 12.69 19.95
N TYR A 45 7.24 13.72 20.46
CA TYR A 45 5.80 13.65 20.78
C TYR A 45 5.04 14.90 20.39
N VAL A 46 3.79 14.69 19.98
CA VAL A 46 2.83 15.78 19.76
C VAL A 46 1.53 15.49 20.52
N THR A 47 0.77 16.53 20.84
CA THR A 47 -0.54 16.37 21.49
C THR A 47 -1.54 15.75 20.50
N THR A 48 -2.05 14.55 20.78
CA THR A 48 -3.02 13.86 19.93
C THR A 48 -4.25 14.71 19.61
N ALA A 49 -4.74 15.48 20.59
CA ALA A 49 -5.88 16.38 20.38
C ALA A 49 -5.61 17.51 19.38
N SER A 50 -4.34 17.88 19.15
CA SER A 50 -3.96 18.93 18.19
C SER A 50 -3.98 18.42 16.75
N ILE A 51 -3.87 17.09 16.53
CA ILE A 51 -3.74 16.49 15.20
C ILE A 51 -4.98 15.71 14.75
N ASN A 52 -5.79 15.20 15.67
CA ASN A 52 -6.88 14.26 15.37
C ASN A 52 -8.03 14.85 14.54
N THR A 53 -8.17 16.18 14.51
CA THR A 53 -9.19 16.90 13.72
C THR A 53 -8.65 17.49 12.43
N ILE A 54 -7.36 17.37 12.18
CA ILE A 54 -6.71 17.88 10.96
C ILE A 54 -7.23 17.07 9.78
N ASN A 55 -7.75 17.75 8.77
CA ASN A 55 -8.24 17.12 7.54
C ASN A 55 -7.27 17.24 6.36
N THR A 56 -6.31 18.16 6.43
CA THR A 56 -5.31 18.38 5.37
C THR A 56 -3.93 18.50 6.00
N LEU A 57 -3.01 17.66 5.55
CA LEU A 57 -1.60 17.74 5.94
C LEU A 57 -0.74 17.87 4.69
N ASN A 58 0.06 18.94 4.65
CA ASN A 58 1.01 19.18 3.56
C ASN A 58 2.42 19.29 4.12
N VAL A 59 3.17 18.22 3.93
CA VAL A 59 4.57 18.07 4.35
C VAL A 59 5.48 17.78 3.15
N ASN A 60 5.13 18.32 1.97
CA ASN A 60 5.96 18.17 0.78
C ASN A 60 7.34 18.80 0.99
N ASN A 61 8.40 18.13 0.50
CA ASN A 61 9.77 18.65 0.45
C ASN A 61 10.31 19.09 1.82
N MET A 62 10.09 18.27 2.85
CA MET A 62 10.52 18.55 4.23
C MET A 62 11.67 17.66 4.70
N ASN A 63 12.27 16.86 3.81
CA ASN A 63 13.31 15.87 4.13
C ASN A 63 12.87 14.85 5.20
N ILE A 64 11.58 14.52 5.24
CA ILE A 64 11.01 13.57 6.19
C ILE A 64 11.33 12.14 5.72
N ALA A 65 11.89 11.33 6.61
CA ALA A 65 12.17 9.92 6.34
C ALA A 65 11.08 8.97 6.91
N SER A 66 10.28 9.45 7.87
CA SER A 66 9.22 8.67 8.49
C SER A 66 8.00 9.53 8.82
N LEU A 67 6.81 9.04 8.50
CA LEU A 67 5.54 9.61 8.94
C LEU A 67 4.90 8.79 10.08
N VAL A 68 5.69 8.09 10.89
CA VAL A 68 5.19 7.49 12.14
C VAL A 68 4.54 8.60 12.99
N GLY A 69 3.32 8.36 13.47
CA GLY A 69 2.46 9.38 14.09
C GLY A 69 1.30 9.81 13.19
N ILE A 70 1.36 9.51 11.87
CA ILE A 70 0.27 9.81 10.93
C ILE A 70 -1.05 9.11 11.31
N GLU A 71 -0.97 7.99 12.02
CA GLU A 71 -2.10 7.25 12.54
C GLU A 71 -2.94 8.04 13.56
N GLY A 72 -2.35 9.08 14.18
CA GLY A 72 -3.06 10.01 15.07
C GLY A 72 -3.94 11.02 14.32
N PHE A 73 -3.75 11.19 13.02
CA PHE A 73 -4.54 12.09 12.16
C PHE A 73 -5.83 11.41 11.69
N ILE A 74 -6.69 11.01 12.60
CA ILE A 74 -7.92 10.24 12.30
C ILE A 74 -8.93 11.01 11.42
N GLY A 75 -8.86 12.35 11.39
CA GLY A 75 -9.69 13.22 10.55
C GLY A 75 -9.11 13.45 9.16
N LEU A 76 -7.93 12.87 8.82
CA LEU A 76 -7.19 13.19 7.60
C LEU A 76 -7.95 12.77 6.35
N LYS A 77 -8.10 13.73 5.40
CA LYS A 77 -8.70 13.54 4.09
C LYS A 77 -7.71 13.78 2.96
N TYR A 78 -6.79 14.70 3.13
CA TYR A 78 -5.83 15.13 2.11
C TYR A 78 -4.42 15.07 2.67
N LEU A 79 -3.60 14.16 2.13
CA LEU A 79 -2.19 14.01 2.49
C LEU A 79 -1.30 14.34 1.30
N TYR A 80 -0.42 15.32 1.47
CA TYR A 80 0.62 15.72 0.53
C TYR A 80 1.98 15.51 1.19
N CYS A 81 2.71 14.48 0.78
CA CYS A 81 4.01 14.12 1.35
C CYS A 81 5.06 13.79 0.28
N GLY A 82 4.91 14.36 -0.90
CA GLY A 82 5.88 14.21 -2.00
C GLY A 82 7.22 14.87 -1.73
N LEU A 83 8.27 14.49 -2.51
CA LEU A 83 9.62 15.04 -2.40
C LEU A 83 10.20 14.86 -0.99
N ASN A 84 10.08 13.67 -0.43
CA ASN A 84 10.60 13.29 0.88
C ASN A 84 11.50 12.04 0.76
N GLN A 85 11.82 11.41 1.87
CA GLN A 85 12.70 10.23 1.94
C GLN A 85 11.95 9.01 2.49
N LEU A 86 10.61 8.96 2.29
CA LEU A 86 9.77 7.91 2.84
C LEU A 86 10.07 6.56 2.16
N THR A 87 10.30 5.52 2.96
CA THR A 87 10.48 4.14 2.49
C THR A 87 9.21 3.30 2.68
N SER A 88 8.34 3.72 3.57
CA SER A 88 7.05 3.09 3.86
C SER A 88 6.03 4.16 4.27
N LEU A 89 4.74 3.83 4.14
CA LEU A 89 3.64 4.69 4.54
C LEU A 89 2.49 3.81 5.01
N ASP A 90 2.22 3.85 6.32
CA ASP A 90 1.08 3.14 6.92
C ASP A 90 -0.11 4.10 7.06
N LEU A 91 -1.16 3.84 6.30
CA LEU A 91 -2.40 4.62 6.29
C LEU A 91 -3.59 3.84 6.88
N SER A 92 -3.33 2.74 7.57
CA SER A 92 -4.36 1.82 8.07
C SER A 92 -5.40 2.49 8.98
N ASN A 93 -5.02 3.56 9.69
CA ASN A 93 -5.89 4.32 10.58
C ASN A 93 -6.51 5.58 9.90
N ASN A 94 -6.04 5.95 8.72
CA ASN A 94 -6.52 7.15 8.01
C ASN A 94 -7.71 6.80 7.10
N ILE A 95 -8.74 6.20 7.68
CA ILE A 95 -9.90 5.63 6.97
C ILE A 95 -10.74 6.66 6.21
N ASN A 96 -10.59 7.96 6.52
CA ASN A 96 -11.28 9.06 5.88
C ASN A 96 -10.49 9.64 4.69
N LEU A 97 -9.34 9.04 4.32
CA LEU A 97 -8.47 9.57 3.28
C LEU A 97 -9.17 9.56 1.91
N GLU A 98 -9.24 10.73 1.29
CA GLU A 98 -9.83 10.99 -0.03
C GLU A 98 -8.75 11.23 -1.08
N ASN A 99 -7.59 11.79 -0.69
CA ASN A 99 -6.51 12.16 -1.59
C ASN A 99 -5.15 11.85 -0.96
N LEU A 100 -4.33 11.08 -1.69
CA LEU A 100 -2.93 10.86 -1.38
C LEU A 100 -2.05 11.38 -2.52
N HIS A 101 -1.11 12.25 -2.20
CA HIS A 101 -0.10 12.74 -3.10
C HIS A 101 1.28 12.57 -2.47
N CYS A 102 2.00 11.52 -2.87
CA CYS A 102 3.31 11.13 -2.31
C CYS A 102 4.39 10.87 -3.39
N PRO A 103 4.43 11.63 -4.51
CA PRO A 103 5.43 11.40 -5.54
C PRO A 103 6.86 11.65 -5.03
N GLU A 104 7.84 11.12 -5.76
CA GLU A 104 9.26 11.34 -5.46
C GLU A 104 9.64 10.98 -4.02
N ASN A 105 9.41 9.70 -3.69
CA ASN A 105 9.87 9.03 -2.48
C ASN A 105 10.53 7.68 -2.85
N THR A 106 10.73 6.80 -1.89
CA THR A 106 11.24 5.43 -2.12
C THR A 106 10.30 4.38 -1.53
N ILE A 107 9.00 4.68 -1.55
CA ILE A 107 7.96 3.82 -0.97
C ILE A 107 7.83 2.54 -1.79
N ALA A 108 7.96 1.38 -1.12
CA ALA A 108 7.89 0.08 -1.77
C ALA A 108 6.47 -0.53 -1.76
N THR A 109 5.68 -0.25 -0.74
CA THR A 109 4.32 -0.76 -0.58
C THR A 109 3.38 0.29 0.00
N ILE A 110 2.12 0.27 -0.45
CA ILE A 110 1.02 1.04 0.15
C ILE A 110 -0.21 0.13 0.18
N ASP A 111 -0.95 0.18 1.29
CA ASP A 111 -2.22 -0.54 1.45
C ASP A 111 -3.38 0.46 1.55
N PHE A 112 -4.34 0.35 0.63
CA PHE A 112 -5.56 1.17 0.60
C PHE A 112 -6.81 0.40 1.05
N SER A 113 -6.66 -0.81 1.59
CA SER A 113 -7.81 -1.68 1.95
C SER A 113 -8.77 -1.01 2.94
N ASN A 114 -8.26 -0.16 3.83
CA ASN A 114 -9.05 0.60 4.79
C ASN A 114 -9.48 1.99 4.28
N SER A 115 -8.86 2.50 3.23
CA SER A 115 -9.13 3.85 2.68
C SER A 115 -10.19 3.78 1.58
N VAL A 116 -11.39 3.28 1.91
CA VAL A 116 -12.49 3.06 0.94
C VAL A 116 -13.02 4.35 0.30
N SER A 117 -12.70 5.50 0.89
CA SER A 117 -13.11 6.83 0.40
C SER A 117 -12.10 7.46 -0.57
N ILE A 118 -11.00 6.77 -0.88
CA ILE A 118 -9.94 7.31 -1.73
C ILE A 118 -10.46 7.59 -3.16
N MET A 119 -10.21 8.80 -3.65
CA MET A 119 -10.61 9.27 -4.96
C MET A 119 -9.43 9.64 -5.85
N HIS A 120 -8.33 10.08 -5.25
CA HIS A 120 -7.12 10.51 -5.97
C HIS A 120 -5.88 9.92 -5.33
N VAL A 121 -5.08 9.24 -6.14
CA VAL A 121 -3.78 8.68 -5.75
C VAL A 121 -2.73 9.13 -6.76
N ASN A 122 -1.71 9.83 -6.27
CA ASN A 122 -0.49 10.07 -7.02
C ASN A 122 0.71 9.57 -6.20
N CYS A 123 1.35 8.51 -6.69
CA CYS A 123 2.54 7.90 -6.12
C CYS A 123 3.62 7.71 -7.19
N GLU A 124 3.69 8.62 -8.19
CA GLU A 124 4.72 8.52 -9.22
C GLU A 124 6.13 8.67 -8.65
N ASN A 125 7.14 8.14 -9.36
CA ASN A 125 8.54 8.16 -8.92
C ASN A 125 8.71 7.57 -7.50
N ASN A 126 8.37 6.29 -7.35
CA ASN A 126 8.53 5.50 -6.13
C ASN A 126 9.11 4.12 -6.45
N GLN A 127 9.05 3.18 -5.53
CA GLN A 127 9.53 1.80 -5.70
C GLN A 127 8.40 0.78 -5.50
N ILE A 128 7.15 1.19 -5.72
CA ILE A 128 5.98 0.34 -5.49
C ILE A 128 6.03 -0.85 -6.45
N TYR A 129 6.01 -2.06 -5.90
CA TYR A 129 6.08 -3.28 -6.70
C TYR A 129 4.73 -3.99 -6.87
N SER A 130 3.78 -3.72 -6.00
CA SER A 130 2.45 -4.34 -6.03
C SER A 130 1.40 -3.38 -5.50
N LEU A 131 0.24 -3.29 -6.17
CA LEU A 131 -0.88 -2.49 -5.70
C LEU A 131 -2.21 -3.19 -5.99
N ASP A 132 -3.05 -3.25 -4.95
CA ASP A 132 -4.42 -3.72 -5.03
C ASP A 132 -5.38 -2.58 -4.61
N ILE A 133 -6.24 -2.16 -5.53
CA ILE A 133 -7.27 -1.15 -5.27
C ILE A 133 -8.69 -1.71 -5.41
N SER A 134 -8.86 -3.02 -5.24
CA SER A 134 -10.15 -3.70 -5.40
C SER A 134 -11.25 -3.22 -4.43
N GLN A 135 -10.86 -2.59 -3.32
CA GLN A 135 -11.79 -2.04 -2.33
C GLN A 135 -12.13 -0.55 -2.57
N ASN A 136 -11.51 0.10 -3.56
CA ASN A 136 -11.53 1.55 -3.74
C ASN A 136 -12.42 1.97 -4.93
N SER A 137 -13.73 1.74 -4.80
CA SER A 137 -14.71 1.96 -5.88
C SER A 137 -14.96 3.43 -6.22
N LEU A 138 -14.43 4.38 -5.43
CA LEU A 138 -14.54 5.82 -5.69
C LEU A 138 -13.34 6.40 -6.43
N LEU A 139 -12.31 5.57 -6.73
CA LEU A 139 -11.07 6.04 -7.33
C LEU A 139 -11.32 6.56 -8.75
N GLY A 140 -11.04 7.84 -8.96
CA GLY A 140 -11.21 8.55 -10.23
C GLY A 140 -9.89 9.01 -10.87
N HIS A 141 -8.79 9.02 -10.10
CA HIS A 141 -7.47 9.46 -10.53
C HIS A 141 -6.37 8.59 -9.94
N LEU A 142 -5.51 8.00 -10.80
CA LEU A 142 -4.43 7.11 -10.40
C LEU A 142 -3.15 7.41 -11.20
N GLU A 143 -2.10 7.88 -10.53
CA GLU A 143 -0.77 8.06 -11.10
C GLU A 143 0.25 7.19 -10.37
N LEU A 144 0.84 6.24 -11.11
CA LEU A 144 1.85 5.28 -10.65
C LEU A 144 3.05 5.21 -11.59
N LYS A 145 3.23 6.27 -12.41
CA LYS A 145 4.35 6.36 -13.35
C LYS A 145 5.69 6.22 -12.62
N ASP A 146 6.70 5.64 -13.28
CA ASP A 146 8.05 5.45 -12.72
C ASP A 146 8.01 4.71 -11.37
N ASN A 147 7.58 3.44 -11.41
CA ASN A 147 7.57 2.52 -10.27
C ASN A 147 8.12 1.14 -10.66
N ASN A 148 8.10 0.19 -9.73
CA ASN A 148 8.60 -1.17 -9.92
C ASN A 148 7.47 -2.21 -10.00
N LEU A 149 6.27 -1.81 -10.44
CA LEU A 149 5.10 -2.68 -10.44
C LEU A 149 5.33 -3.95 -11.25
N PHE A 150 4.94 -5.09 -10.69
CA PHE A 150 4.71 -6.36 -11.39
C PHE A 150 3.26 -6.85 -11.22
N TYR A 151 2.52 -6.28 -10.27
CA TYR A 151 1.12 -6.58 -10.01
C TYR A 151 0.32 -5.30 -9.81
N LEU A 152 -0.80 -5.19 -10.55
CA LEU A 152 -1.77 -4.11 -10.39
C LEU A 152 -3.18 -4.67 -10.56
N ASN A 153 -3.98 -4.55 -9.50
CA ASN A 153 -5.38 -4.95 -9.49
C ASN A 153 -6.30 -3.73 -9.41
N LEU A 154 -7.01 -3.44 -10.52
CA LEU A 154 -7.98 -2.36 -10.64
C LEU A 154 -9.43 -2.86 -10.60
N LYS A 155 -9.69 -4.12 -10.24
CA LYS A 155 -11.04 -4.72 -10.22
C LYS A 155 -11.84 -4.23 -9.01
N ASN A 156 -12.26 -2.99 -9.03
CA ASN A 156 -12.99 -2.32 -7.95
C ASN A 156 -14.49 -2.13 -8.26
N GLY A 157 -14.99 -2.69 -9.36
CA GLY A 157 -16.38 -2.57 -9.82
C GLY A 157 -16.71 -1.22 -10.46
N ALA A 158 -15.73 -0.32 -10.64
CA ALA A 158 -15.96 1.06 -11.04
C ALA A 158 -14.90 1.63 -12.00
N ASN A 159 -14.27 0.79 -12.83
CA ASN A 159 -13.22 1.23 -13.75
C ASN A 159 -13.66 2.40 -14.65
N THR A 160 -14.96 2.53 -14.95
CA THR A 160 -15.49 3.65 -15.73
C THR A 160 -15.43 5.01 -15.03
N LEU A 161 -15.23 5.04 -13.71
CA LEU A 161 -15.01 6.27 -12.95
C LEU A 161 -13.55 6.72 -12.98
N LEU A 162 -12.60 5.80 -13.24
CA LEU A 162 -11.18 6.09 -13.34
C LEU A 162 -10.90 6.82 -14.66
N ASN A 163 -11.11 8.13 -14.64
CA ASN A 163 -11.02 9.00 -15.80
C ASN A 163 -9.60 9.50 -16.09
N HIS A 164 -8.69 9.31 -15.14
CA HIS A 164 -7.27 9.55 -15.30
C HIS A 164 -6.48 8.38 -14.70
N MET A 165 -5.73 7.69 -15.53
CA MET A 165 -4.82 6.61 -15.13
C MET A 165 -3.48 6.80 -15.82
N ARG A 166 -2.39 6.62 -15.11
CA ARG A 166 -1.04 6.66 -15.66
C ARG A 166 -0.14 5.67 -14.94
N VAL A 167 0.22 4.57 -15.62
CA VAL A 167 1.07 3.50 -15.07
C VAL A 167 2.27 3.19 -15.97
N THR A 168 2.65 4.14 -16.82
CA THR A 168 3.86 4.04 -17.67
C THR A 168 5.14 3.96 -16.84
N ASP A 169 6.21 3.49 -17.49
CA ASP A 169 7.53 3.34 -16.87
C ASP A 169 7.50 2.36 -15.67
N ASN A 170 6.75 1.25 -15.86
CA ASN A 170 6.73 0.09 -14.98
C ASN A 170 7.16 -1.17 -15.76
N PRO A 171 8.46 -1.38 -15.97
CA PRO A 171 8.96 -2.34 -16.95
C PRO A 171 8.61 -3.81 -16.66
N ASN A 172 8.30 -4.14 -15.41
CA ASN A 172 7.94 -5.50 -14.98
C ASN A 172 6.43 -5.76 -14.99
N LEU A 173 5.59 -4.72 -15.18
CA LEU A 173 4.16 -4.88 -15.26
C LEU A 173 3.76 -5.29 -16.68
N THR A 174 3.11 -6.43 -16.81
CA THR A 174 2.63 -6.94 -18.09
C THR A 174 1.11 -7.02 -18.14
N CYS A 175 0.47 -7.51 -17.09
CA CYS A 175 -0.97 -7.68 -17.01
C CYS A 175 -1.59 -6.77 -15.95
N ILE A 176 -2.59 -6.01 -16.32
CA ILE A 176 -3.38 -5.16 -15.41
C ILE A 176 -4.76 -5.77 -15.26
N SER A 177 -5.11 -6.17 -14.02
CA SER A 177 -6.41 -6.75 -13.71
C SER A 177 -7.50 -5.66 -13.69
N VAL A 178 -8.55 -5.84 -14.49
CA VAL A 178 -9.65 -4.89 -14.65
C VAL A 178 -11.02 -5.59 -14.63
N ASP A 179 -12.09 -4.83 -14.39
CA ASP A 179 -13.47 -5.36 -14.41
C ASP A 179 -13.90 -5.80 -15.80
N ASP A 180 -13.58 -4.99 -16.83
CA ASP A 180 -13.89 -5.24 -18.23
C ASP A 180 -12.67 -4.88 -19.10
N SER A 181 -11.96 -5.92 -19.56
CA SER A 181 -10.74 -5.75 -20.37
C SER A 181 -11.02 -5.17 -21.76
N LEU A 182 -12.19 -5.44 -22.34
CA LEU A 182 -12.57 -4.88 -23.63
C LEU A 182 -12.82 -3.38 -23.51
N TRP A 183 -13.56 -2.96 -22.48
CA TRP A 183 -13.80 -1.55 -22.21
C TRP A 183 -12.46 -0.84 -21.93
N ALA A 184 -11.61 -1.39 -21.08
CA ALA A 184 -10.31 -0.80 -20.70
C ALA A 184 -9.42 -0.61 -21.94
N THR A 185 -9.32 -1.62 -22.81
CA THR A 185 -8.53 -1.55 -24.06
C THR A 185 -9.04 -0.47 -25.03
N ASN A 186 -10.34 -0.17 -25.02
CA ASN A 186 -10.93 0.83 -25.90
C ASN A 186 -10.88 2.26 -25.33
N ASN A 187 -10.66 2.43 -24.02
CA ASN A 187 -10.77 3.72 -23.35
C ASN A 187 -9.45 4.22 -22.76
N TRP A 188 -8.47 3.34 -22.47
CA TRP A 188 -7.16 3.71 -21.97
C TRP A 188 -6.08 3.50 -23.03
N ASN A 189 -5.20 4.48 -23.17
CA ASN A 189 -4.27 4.59 -24.29
C ASN A 189 -2.92 3.93 -23.99
N VAL A 190 -2.45 3.08 -24.92
CA VAL A 190 -1.04 2.67 -24.96
C VAL A 190 -0.16 3.90 -25.25
N PHE A 191 0.97 4.03 -24.54
CA PHE A 191 1.95 5.12 -24.55
C PHE A 191 1.55 6.39 -23.75
N GLN A 192 0.31 6.57 -23.37
CA GLN A 192 -0.10 7.67 -22.49
C GLN A 192 -0.43 7.15 -21.08
N ASP A 193 -1.23 6.10 -21.03
CA ASP A 193 -1.76 5.55 -19.77
C ASP A 193 -0.99 4.30 -19.34
N ILE A 194 -0.55 3.48 -20.31
CA ILE A 194 0.18 2.22 -20.10
C ILE A 194 1.39 2.08 -21.02
N ASP A 195 2.34 1.23 -20.66
CA ASP A 195 3.47 0.85 -21.50
C ASP A 195 3.08 -0.16 -22.59
N PRO A 196 3.85 -0.26 -23.72
CA PRO A 196 3.52 -1.15 -24.83
C PRO A 196 3.47 -2.65 -24.50
N GLN A 197 4.17 -3.09 -23.45
CA GLN A 197 4.15 -4.48 -23.01
C GLN A 197 2.96 -4.81 -22.11
N GLN A 198 2.23 -3.80 -21.65
CA GLN A 198 1.10 -3.95 -20.73
C GLN A 198 -0.19 -4.24 -21.51
N TYR A 199 -1.06 -5.06 -20.92
CA TYR A 199 -2.39 -5.33 -21.42
C TYR A 199 -3.40 -5.49 -20.29
N PHE A 200 -4.67 -5.30 -20.59
CA PHE A 200 -5.76 -5.46 -19.65
C PHE A 200 -6.36 -6.86 -19.70
N SER A 201 -6.67 -7.42 -18.53
CA SER A 201 -7.32 -8.71 -18.42
C SER A 201 -8.31 -8.74 -17.26
N ASN A 202 -9.44 -9.45 -17.45
CA ASN A 202 -10.36 -9.75 -16.36
C ASN A 202 -9.79 -10.78 -15.38
N ASN A 203 -8.67 -11.44 -15.72
CA ASN A 203 -8.05 -12.47 -14.92
C ASN A 203 -6.54 -12.53 -15.16
N CYS A 204 -5.78 -11.58 -14.57
CA CYS A 204 -4.33 -11.70 -14.52
C CYS A 204 -3.93 -12.80 -13.54
N SER A 205 -3.10 -13.72 -13.99
CA SER A 205 -2.50 -14.71 -13.11
C SER A 205 -1.53 -14.00 -12.15
N THR A 206 -1.71 -14.16 -10.84
CA THR A 206 -0.79 -13.62 -9.82
C THR A 206 0.48 -14.46 -9.65
N THR A 207 0.52 -15.60 -10.31
CA THR A 207 1.71 -16.44 -10.38
C THR A 207 2.50 -16.03 -11.61
N GLY A 208 3.68 -15.47 -11.44
CA GLY A 208 4.67 -15.22 -12.50
C GLY A 208 5.26 -16.52 -13.11
N ILE A 209 4.47 -17.56 -13.10
CA ILE A 209 4.57 -18.74 -13.94
C ILE A 209 3.28 -18.69 -14.74
N GLU A 210 3.35 -18.35 -16.02
CA GLU A 210 2.32 -18.79 -16.94
C GLU A 210 2.12 -20.28 -16.65
N GLU A 211 1.02 -20.65 -15.98
CA GLU A 211 0.38 -21.88 -16.39
C GLU A 211 -0.03 -21.61 -17.84
N LEU A 212 0.92 -21.74 -18.76
CA LEU A 212 0.54 -22.24 -20.06
C LEU A 212 -0.37 -23.40 -19.74
N SER A 213 -1.66 -23.21 -19.99
CA SER A 213 -2.65 -24.25 -20.14
C SER A 213 -2.20 -25.09 -21.37
N THR A 214 -1.00 -25.61 -21.31
CA THR A 214 -0.60 -26.73 -22.10
C THR A 214 -1.28 -27.90 -21.42
N ASN A 215 -2.00 -28.68 -22.18
CA ASN A 215 -2.47 -30.01 -21.80
C ASN A 215 -1.26 -30.94 -21.53
N LYS A 216 -0.34 -30.48 -20.63
CA LYS A 216 0.84 -31.23 -20.23
C LYS A 216 0.38 -32.46 -19.47
N LYS A 217 0.64 -33.59 -20.03
CA LYS A 217 0.33 -34.85 -19.38
C LYS A 217 1.50 -35.24 -18.49
N ILE A 218 1.21 -35.53 -17.21
CA ILE A 218 2.21 -36.09 -16.31
C ILE A 218 2.61 -37.46 -16.85
N LEU A 219 3.86 -37.61 -17.21
CA LEU A 219 4.44 -38.91 -17.62
C LEU A 219 4.77 -39.76 -16.42
N LYS A 220 5.38 -39.19 -15.40
CA LYS A 220 5.73 -39.92 -14.16
C LYS A 220 5.96 -38.99 -12.99
N VAL A 221 5.85 -39.49 -11.78
CA VAL A 221 6.18 -38.84 -10.52
C VAL A 221 7.30 -39.64 -9.85
N THR A 222 8.38 -38.94 -9.47
CA THR A 222 9.53 -39.61 -8.84
C THR A 222 9.89 -38.98 -7.50
N ASP A 223 10.52 -39.75 -6.63
CA ASP A 223 11.17 -39.26 -5.41
C ASP A 223 12.52 -38.56 -5.73
N LEU A 224 13.20 -38.07 -4.69
CA LEU A 224 14.53 -37.43 -4.79
C LEU A 224 15.62 -38.33 -5.38
N LEU A 225 15.40 -39.64 -5.42
CA LEU A 225 16.33 -40.64 -5.98
C LEU A 225 15.93 -41.07 -7.40
N GLY A 226 14.91 -40.43 -7.99
CA GLY A 226 14.42 -40.74 -9.33
C GLY A 226 13.53 -41.96 -9.43
N ARG A 227 13.12 -42.59 -8.32
CA ARG A 227 12.26 -43.79 -8.28
C ARG A 227 10.80 -43.35 -8.40
N GLU A 228 10.04 -44.03 -9.25
CA GLU A 228 8.59 -43.75 -9.35
C GLU A 228 7.89 -44.04 -8.03
N THR A 229 7.07 -43.11 -7.58
CA THR A 229 6.37 -43.17 -6.30
C THR A 229 5.02 -42.45 -6.34
N LYS A 230 4.12 -42.91 -5.47
CA LYS A 230 2.86 -42.25 -5.14
C LYS A 230 2.83 -41.80 -3.67
N GLN A 231 3.95 -41.88 -2.97
CA GLN A 231 4.01 -41.49 -1.56
C GLN A 231 3.94 -39.97 -1.44
N THR A 232 3.13 -39.50 -0.50
CA THR A 232 2.97 -38.09 -0.13
C THR A 232 3.88 -37.72 1.06
N ASN A 233 3.87 -36.46 1.50
CA ASN A 233 4.67 -35.93 2.61
C ASN A 233 6.19 -35.94 2.39
N GLN A 234 6.63 -35.96 1.13
CA GLN A 234 8.03 -35.80 0.73
C GLN A 234 8.10 -34.99 -0.57
N PRO A 235 9.26 -34.40 -0.90
CA PRO A 235 9.44 -33.73 -2.19
C PRO A 235 9.34 -34.73 -3.34
N LEU A 236 8.48 -34.44 -4.30
CA LEU A 236 8.24 -35.22 -5.51
C LEU A 236 8.60 -34.41 -6.74
N PHE A 237 9.11 -35.08 -7.78
CA PHE A 237 9.33 -34.50 -9.10
C PHE A 237 8.25 -35.00 -10.06
N TYR A 238 7.47 -34.08 -10.59
CA TYR A 238 6.50 -34.35 -11.66
C TYR A 238 7.16 -34.10 -12.99
N ILE A 239 7.25 -35.14 -13.81
CA ILE A 239 7.87 -35.10 -15.14
C ILE A 239 6.75 -35.12 -16.16
N TYR A 240 6.72 -34.12 -17.03
CA TYR A 240 5.70 -33.93 -18.06
C TYR A 240 6.14 -34.43 -19.43
N ASP A 241 5.20 -34.58 -20.36
CA ASP A 241 5.40 -35.08 -21.72
C ASP A 241 6.22 -34.14 -22.61
N ASP A 242 6.34 -32.86 -22.25
CA ASP A 242 7.21 -31.89 -22.89
C ASP A 242 8.65 -31.84 -22.35
N GLY A 243 8.96 -32.73 -21.38
CA GLY A 243 10.26 -32.78 -20.71
C GLY A 243 10.41 -31.82 -19.52
N ALA A 244 9.39 -31.03 -19.20
CA ALA A 244 9.41 -30.17 -18.03
C ALA A 244 9.41 -31.01 -16.75
N VAL A 245 10.11 -30.51 -15.71
CA VAL A 245 10.18 -31.15 -14.38
C VAL A 245 9.77 -30.13 -13.33
N GLU A 246 8.76 -30.45 -12.53
CA GLU A 246 8.27 -29.63 -11.46
C GLU A 246 8.45 -30.33 -10.11
N LYS A 247 8.96 -29.61 -9.09
CA LYS A 247 9.11 -30.12 -7.72
C LYS A 247 7.92 -29.67 -6.88
N LYS A 248 7.18 -30.63 -6.32
CA LYS A 248 6.05 -30.37 -5.40
C LYS A 248 6.23 -31.13 -4.09
N ILE A 249 5.66 -30.59 -3.01
CA ILE A 249 5.48 -31.32 -1.74
C ILE A 249 3.96 -31.40 -1.55
N VAL A 250 3.43 -32.61 -1.61
CA VAL A 250 2.02 -32.89 -1.35
C VAL A 250 1.92 -33.33 0.12
N ILE A 251 1.19 -32.57 0.91
CA ILE A 251 0.93 -32.85 2.33
C ILE A 251 -0.52 -33.32 2.42
N GLU A 252 -0.75 -34.51 2.97
CA GLU A 252 -2.07 -35.05 3.29
C GLU A 252 -2.38 -34.88 4.77
#